data_fd67d8b93cf229348ba8284754bf6296
#
_entry.id   fd67d8b93cf229348ba8284754bf6296
#
_cell.length_a   1.000
_cell.length_b   1.000
_cell.length_c   1.000
_cell.angle_alpha   90.00
_cell.angle_beta   90.00
_cell.angle_gamma   90.00
#
_symmetry.space_group_name_H-M   'P 1'
#
loop_
_entity.id
_entity.type
_entity.pdbx_description
1 polymer ?
#
loop_
_entity_poly.entity_id
_entity_poly.type
_entity_poly.pdbx_seq_one_letter_code
_entity_poly.pdbx_strand_id
1 'polypeptide(L)'
;MKKLFVVDTNVVLFDHTCVYNFQEHDVALSVVVLEELDRFKRGNDLINLEARQFIRELDELAGDGPLTEGLPLGEGRGRLYVEVGEPSSSLVSQAFALGKPDNRILALAAELRERRKDRQVILVSKDVNLRIKAKSLGLLAEDYTTGKVRHVDRLYSGTACWEGLAGETIARLHHEPHAVPTAELQDRGPLLPNQYLVMRNGSLSALAHHNRQAGTLERVTKRTAYGVEPRNAEQIFALDALMRPEVQLLTLTGRAGTGKTLLALAAALEQRRLYHQI
;
A
#
# COMPACT_ATOMS: atom_id res chain seq x y z
N MET A 1 11.62 24.11 -13.12
CA MET A 1 11.06 23.94 -14.49
C MET A 1 9.79 23.13 -14.35
N LYS A 2 8.67 23.60 -14.86
CA LYS A 2 7.38 22.90 -14.77
C LYS A 2 7.43 21.65 -15.63
N LYS A 3 6.91 20.52 -15.14
CA LYS A 3 6.85 19.23 -15.86
C LYS A 3 5.45 18.98 -16.39
N LEU A 4 5.34 18.08 -17.37
CA LEU A 4 4.08 17.53 -17.87
C LEU A 4 4.13 16.00 -17.75
N PHE A 5 3.26 15.46 -16.94
CA PHE A 5 3.17 14.01 -16.73
C PHE A 5 2.07 13.42 -17.60
N VAL A 6 2.42 12.48 -18.46
CA VAL A 6 1.48 11.69 -19.26
C VAL A 6 1.16 10.43 -18.47
N VAL A 7 -0.08 10.29 -18.05
CA VAL A 7 -0.51 9.22 -17.13
C VAL A 7 -1.18 8.09 -17.90
N ASP A 8 -0.75 6.87 -17.61
CA ASP A 8 -1.26 5.63 -18.19
C ASP A 8 -2.49 5.11 -17.42
N THR A 9 -3.34 4.32 -18.07
CA THR A 9 -4.58 3.75 -17.54
C THR A 9 -4.36 2.96 -16.25
N ASN A 10 -3.27 2.18 -16.17
CA ASN A 10 -2.99 1.36 -14.99
C ASN A 10 -2.64 2.18 -13.73
N VAL A 11 -2.22 3.44 -13.89
CA VAL A 11 -2.02 4.37 -12.77
C VAL A 11 -3.36 4.82 -12.19
N VAL A 12 -4.31 5.17 -13.06
CA VAL A 12 -5.68 5.54 -12.66
C VAL A 12 -6.40 4.36 -12.00
N LEU A 13 -6.26 3.15 -12.55
CA LEU A 13 -6.84 1.93 -11.99
C LEU A 13 -6.20 1.51 -10.64
N PHE A 14 -5.03 2.04 -10.33
CA PHE A 14 -4.35 1.84 -9.05
C PHE A 14 -4.76 2.89 -8.01
N ASP A 15 -4.99 4.14 -8.44
CA ASP A 15 -5.29 5.28 -7.57
C ASP A 15 -6.07 6.32 -8.39
N HIS A 16 -7.40 6.41 -8.18
CA HIS A 16 -8.26 7.39 -8.88
C HIS A 16 -7.87 8.83 -8.57
N THR A 17 -7.21 9.09 -7.44
CA THR A 17 -6.75 10.43 -7.06
C THR A 17 -5.38 10.79 -7.63
N CYS A 18 -4.81 9.94 -8.48
CA CYS A 18 -3.43 10.07 -8.98
C CYS A 18 -3.12 11.43 -9.59
N VAL A 19 -4.08 12.06 -10.27
CA VAL A 19 -3.89 13.36 -10.93
C VAL A 19 -3.55 14.49 -9.96
N TYR A 20 -3.94 14.36 -8.70
CA TYR A 20 -3.65 15.34 -7.65
C TYR A 20 -2.26 15.17 -7.01
N ASN A 21 -1.53 14.12 -7.35
CA ASN A 21 -0.28 13.74 -6.70
C ASN A 21 0.99 14.26 -7.42
N PHE A 22 0.81 15.12 -8.43
CA PHE A 22 1.91 15.70 -9.21
C PHE A 22 2.27 17.14 -8.82
N GLN A 23 1.86 17.57 -7.65
CA GLN A 23 2.19 18.90 -7.09
C GLN A 23 1.79 20.05 -8.03
N GLU A 24 2.69 21.01 -8.26
CA GLU A 24 2.50 22.18 -9.15
C GLU A 24 2.58 21.82 -10.66
N HIS A 25 2.81 20.56 -10.97
CA HIS A 25 3.05 20.11 -12.34
C HIS A 25 1.75 19.78 -13.09
N ASP A 26 1.79 19.86 -14.40
CA ASP A 26 0.64 19.53 -15.23
C ASP A 26 0.54 18.03 -15.52
N VAL A 27 -0.68 17.57 -15.74
CA VAL A 27 -1.01 16.19 -16.08
C VAL A 27 -1.71 16.14 -17.43
N ALA A 28 -1.35 15.20 -18.27
CA ALA A 28 -2.02 14.91 -19.52
C ALA A 28 -2.54 13.47 -19.53
N LEU A 29 -3.77 13.30 -19.94
CA LEU A 29 -4.41 12.02 -20.19
C LEU A 29 -4.71 11.89 -21.69
N SER A 30 -4.43 10.74 -22.27
CA SER A 30 -4.95 10.39 -23.59
C SER A 30 -6.43 10.06 -23.50
N VAL A 31 -7.22 10.43 -24.51
CA VAL A 31 -8.61 9.95 -24.64
C VAL A 31 -8.68 8.42 -24.58
N VAL A 32 -7.63 7.72 -25.00
CA VAL A 32 -7.49 6.25 -24.92
C VAL A 32 -7.63 5.76 -23.47
N VAL A 33 -7.14 6.51 -22.47
CA VAL A 33 -7.30 6.16 -21.06
C VAL A 33 -8.79 6.12 -20.71
N LEU A 34 -9.59 7.08 -21.17
CA LEU A 34 -11.02 7.11 -20.91
C LEU A 34 -11.74 5.95 -21.60
N GLU A 35 -11.34 5.61 -22.84
CA GLU A 35 -11.87 4.45 -23.57
C GLU A 35 -11.57 3.13 -22.85
N GLU A 36 -10.39 3.01 -22.26
CA GLU A 36 -10.03 1.83 -21.48
C GLU A 36 -10.76 1.76 -20.13
N LEU A 37 -10.88 2.89 -19.41
CA LEU A 37 -11.61 2.96 -18.15
C LEU A 37 -13.09 2.57 -18.32
N ASP A 38 -13.70 2.84 -19.48
CA ASP A 38 -15.06 2.41 -19.80
C ASP A 38 -15.23 0.88 -19.74
N ARG A 39 -14.20 0.12 -20.10
CA ARG A 39 -14.23 -1.35 -20.02
C ARG A 39 -14.22 -1.85 -18.57
N PHE A 40 -13.67 -1.05 -17.64
CA PHE A 40 -13.60 -1.37 -16.22
C PHE A 40 -14.78 -0.83 -15.40
N LYS A 41 -15.74 -0.14 -15.99
CA LYS A 41 -16.93 0.37 -15.25
C LYS A 41 -17.81 -0.75 -14.66
N ARG A 42 -17.78 -1.95 -15.25
CA ARG A 42 -18.61 -3.09 -14.84
C ARG A 42 -17.79 -4.07 -14.00
N GLY A 43 -18.32 -4.43 -12.83
CA GLY A 43 -17.68 -5.36 -11.88
C GLY A 43 -17.62 -4.79 -10.48
N ASN A 44 -17.21 -5.64 -9.53
CA ASN A 44 -17.15 -5.33 -8.09
C ASN A 44 -15.72 -5.33 -7.53
N ASP A 45 -14.72 -5.52 -8.37
CA ASP A 45 -13.32 -5.48 -7.96
C ASP A 45 -12.86 -4.05 -7.69
N LEU A 46 -11.77 -3.90 -6.95
CA LEU A 46 -11.20 -2.61 -6.61
C LEU A 46 -10.90 -1.76 -7.86
N ILE A 47 -10.36 -2.37 -8.91
CA ILE A 47 -10.07 -1.67 -10.17
C ILE A 47 -11.32 -1.06 -10.82
N ASN A 48 -12.47 -1.72 -10.67
CA ASN A 48 -13.74 -1.22 -11.19
C ASN A 48 -14.25 -0.04 -10.37
N LEU A 49 -13.99 -0.05 -9.05
CA LEU A 49 -14.30 1.07 -8.18
C LEU A 49 -13.44 2.28 -8.54
N GLU A 50 -12.12 2.10 -8.65
CA GLU A 50 -11.17 3.16 -9.04
C GLU A 50 -11.56 3.81 -10.37
N ALA A 51 -11.87 3.00 -11.39
CA ALA A 51 -12.31 3.50 -12.69
C ALA A 51 -13.58 4.37 -12.58
N ARG A 52 -14.58 3.92 -11.82
CA ARG A 52 -15.83 4.67 -11.64
C ARG A 52 -15.63 5.97 -10.87
N GLN A 53 -14.80 5.94 -9.82
CA GLN A 53 -14.51 7.13 -9.01
C GLN A 53 -13.75 8.16 -9.83
N PHE A 54 -12.73 7.75 -10.56
CA PHE A 54 -11.98 8.66 -11.44
C PHE A 54 -12.86 9.37 -12.46
N ILE A 55 -13.75 8.62 -13.13
CA ILE A 55 -14.63 9.22 -14.14
C ILE A 55 -15.60 10.24 -13.53
N ARG A 56 -16.13 9.96 -12.32
CA ARG A 56 -16.97 10.94 -11.60
C ARG A 56 -16.20 12.19 -11.22
N GLU A 57 -14.99 12.03 -10.67
CA GLU A 57 -14.14 13.16 -10.32
C GLU A 57 -13.76 13.99 -11.55
N LEU A 58 -13.49 13.34 -12.68
CA LEU A 58 -13.18 14.04 -13.93
C LEU A 58 -14.41 14.83 -14.44
N ASP A 59 -15.60 14.27 -14.36
CA ASP A 59 -16.85 14.91 -14.73
C ASP A 59 -17.14 16.11 -13.82
N GLU A 60 -16.97 15.96 -12.51
CA GLU A 60 -17.11 17.05 -11.53
C GLU A 60 -16.10 18.19 -11.76
N LEU A 61 -14.83 17.84 -12.06
CA LEU A 61 -13.78 18.81 -12.37
C LEU A 61 -14.05 19.57 -13.69
N ALA A 62 -14.59 18.87 -14.67
CA ALA A 62 -14.90 19.46 -15.99
C ALA A 62 -16.03 20.47 -15.90
N GLY A 63 -17.06 20.22 -15.06
CA GLY A 63 -18.28 21.00 -15.08
C GLY A 63 -18.80 21.16 -16.50
N ASP A 64 -19.12 22.38 -16.91
CA ASP A 64 -19.56 22.69 -18.28
C ASP A 64 -18.41 23.10 -19.23
N GLY A 65 -17.15 23.00 -18.76
CA GLY A 65 -15.99 23.47 -19.51
C GLY A 65 -15.33 22.43 -20.41
N PRO A 66 -14.59 22.84 -21.45
CA PRO A 66 -13.88 21.91 -22.32
C PRO A 66 -12.64 21.31 -21.63
N LEU A 67 -12.52 19.99 -21.69
CA LEU A 67 -11.41 19.23 -21.12
C LEU A 67 -10.04 19.53 -21.76
N THR A 68 -10.04 20.06 -22.97
CA THR A 68 -8.83 20.34 -23.76
C THR A 68 -8.06 21.61 -23.33
N GLU A 69 -8.75 22.54 -22.67
CA GLU A 69 -8.14 23.81 -22.22
C GLU A 69 -7.37 23.68 -20.89
N GLY A 70 -7.44 22.48 -20.30
CA GLY A 70 -6.81 22.15 -19.03
C GLY A 70 -7.64 22.60 -17.83
N LEU A 71 -7.99 21.63 -16.99
CA LEU A 71 -8.76 21.82 -15.76
C LEU A 71 -7.82 22.13 -14.58
N PRO A 72 -8.08 23.14 -13.76
CA PRO A 72 -7.25 23.42 -12.57
C PRO A 72 -7.43 22.30 -11.54
N LEU A 73 -6.34 21.74 -11.02
CA LEU A 73 -6.36 20.67 -10.00
C LEU A 73 -6.43 21.20 -8.56
N GLY A 74 -6.57 22.50 -8.38
CA GLY A 74 -6.67 23.18 -7.08
C GLY A 74 -5.55 24.20 -6.86
N GLU A 75 -5.61 24.88 -5.71
CA GLU A 75 -4.63 25.91 -5.36
C GLU A 75 -3.21 25.31 -5.20
N GLY A 76 -2.23 25.95 -5.82
CA GLY A 76 -0.82 25.50 -5.82
C GLY A 76 -0.54 24.24 -6.64
N ARG A 77 -1.55 23.69 -7.35
CA ARG A 77 -1.42 22.51 -8.21
C ARG A 77 -1.36 22.87 -9.69
N GLY A 78 -1.01 21.90 -10.52
CA GLY A 78 -1.02 22.02 -11.97
C GLY A 78 -2.42 21.97 -12.59
N ARG A 79 -2.45 21.71 -13.88
CA ARG A 79 -3.68 21.55 -14.67
C ARG A 79 -3.74 20.15 -15.28
N LEU A 80 -4.94 19.60 -15.41
CA LEU A 80 -5.22 18.37 -16.08
C LEU A 80 -5.70 18.64 -17.51
N TYR A 81 -5.04 18.06 -18.49
CA TYR A 81 -5.40 18.13 -19.91
C TYR A 81 -5.86 16.75 -20.37
N VAL A 82 -6.96 16.69 -21.13
CA VAL A 82 -7.36 15.51 -21.86
C VAL A 82 -7.03 15.74 -23.34
N GLU A 83 -6.05 15.00 -23.84
CA GLU A 83 -5.61 15.10 -25.23
C GLU A 83 -6.45 14.15 -26.09
N VAL A 84 -7.15 14.74 -27.05
CA VAL A 84 -8.04 14.07 -28.00
C VAL A 84 -7.40 13.97 -29.36
N GLY A 85 -7.69 12.88 -30.09
CA GLY A 85 -7.18 12.63 -31.44
C GLY A 85 -6.20 11.45 -31.50
N GLU A 86 -5.85 11.08 -32.72
CA GLU A 86 -4.83 10.06 -32.99
C GLU A 86 -3.44 10.71 -32.92
N PRO A 87 -2.58 10.26 -31.99
CA PRO A 87 -1.21 10.80 -31.93
C PRO A 87 -0.45 10.48 -33.22
N SER A 88 0.20 11.50 -33.79
CA SER A 88 0.87 11.42 -35.09
C SER A 88 2.40 11.20 -35.02
N SER A 89 2.92 10.78 -33.86
CA SER A 89 4.36 10.59 -33.69
C SER A 89 4.92 9.53 -34.66
N SER A 90 5.70 9.97 -35.62
CA SER A 90 6.39 9.11 -36.60
C SER A 90 7.36 8.13 -35.92
N LEU A 91 8.00 8.51 -34.82
CA LEU A 91 8.93 7.67 -34.08
C LEU A 91 8.24 6.43 -33.52
N VAL A 92 7.06 6.61 -32.90
CA VAL A 92 6.33 5.50 -32.30
C VAL A 92 5.66 4.64 -33.35
N SER A 93 5.05 5.24 -34.39
CA SER A 93 4.42 4.50 -35.49
C SER A 93 5.37 3.66 -36.31
N GLN A 94 6.65 4.06 -36.44
CA GLN A 94 7.71 3.26 -37.05
C GLN A 94 8.16 2.09 -36.16
N ALA A 95 8.18 2.27 -34.85
CA ALA A 95 8.70 1.26 -33.94
C ALA A 95 7.60 0.29 -33.43
N PHE A 96 6.34 0.73 -33.32
CA PHE A 96 5.26 -0.05 -32.74
C PHE A 96 3.93 0.16 -33.47
N ALA A 97 3.13 -0.91 -33.58
CA ALA A 97 1.78 -0.81 -34.12
C ALA A 97 0.87 0.03 -33.19
N LEU A 98 0.25 1.08 -33.69
CA LEU A 98 -0.64 1.97 -32.96
C LEU A 98 -1.98 1.35 -32.55
N GLY A 99 -2.27 0.13 -32.99
CA GLY A 99 -3.51 -0.58 -32.65
C GLY A 99 -3.66 -0.96 -31.15
N LYS A 100 -2.55 -0.88 -30.38
CA LYS A 100 -2.56 -1.15 -28.93
C LYS A 100 -2.71 0.14 -28.14
N PRO A 101 -3.61 0.21 -27.13
CA PRO A 101 -3.78 1.39 -26.28
C PRO A 101 -2.48 1.95 -25.70
N ASP A 102 -1.62 1.09 -25.13
CA ASP A 102 -0.33 1.48 -24.59
C ASP A 102 0.55 2.24 -25.60
N ASN A 103 0.56 1.76 -26.85
CA ASN A 103 1.38 2.39 -27.90
C ASN A 103 0.81 3.75 -28.33
N ARG A 104 -0.51 3.95 -28.23
CA ARG A 104 -1.16 5.26 -28.45
C ARG A 104 -0.82 6.25 -27.33
N ILE A 105 -0.79 5.80 -26.07
CA ILE A 105 -0.36 6.62 -24.92
C ILE A 105 1.12 6.99 -25.07
N LEU A 106 1.95 6.04 -25.49
CA LEU A 106 3.37 6.28 -25.79
C LEU A 106 3.58 7.29 -26.91
N ALA A 107 2.76 7.20 -27.98
CA ALA A 107 2.79 8.13 -29.10
C ALA A 107 2.39 9.55 -28.67
N LEU A 108 1.39 9.68 -27.80
CA LEU A 108 1.01 10.96 -27.21
C LEU A 108 2.17 11.57 -26.41
N ALA A 109 2.85 10.78 -25.58
CA ALA A 109 3.99 11.26 -24.79
C ALA A 109 5.14 11.76 -25.71
N ALA A 110 5.40 11.06 -26.81
CA ALA A 110 6.39 11.47 -27.80
C ALA A 110 5.98 12.79 -28.52
N GLU A 111 4.73 12.89 -28.93
CA GLU A 111 4.19 14.09 -29.58
C GLU A 111 4.22 15.30 -28.62
N LEU A 112 3.79 15.13 -27.39
CA LEU A 112 3.80 16.19 -26.40
C LEU A 112 5.23 16.67 -26.09
N ARG A 113 6.23 15.78 -26.09
CA ARG A 113 7.65 16.16 -25.95
C ARG A 113 8.10 17.06 -27.09
N GLU A 114 7.63 16.84 -28.31
CA GLU A 114 7.96 17.66 -29.48
C GLU A 114 7.22 19.01 -29.45
N ARG A 115 5.95 19.01 -29.05
CA ARG A 115 5.08 20.21 -28.98
C ARG A 115 5.39 21.12 -27.80
N ARG A 116 5.77 20.55 -26.64
CA ARG A 116 5.95 21.27 -25.35
C ARG A 116 7.43 21.35 -24.97
N LYS A 117 8.23 22.02 -25.78
CA LYS A 117 9.68 22.21 -25.51
C LYS A 117 9.98 23.09 -24.30
N ASP A 118 8.99 23.82 -23.80
CA ASP A 118 9.04 24.67 -22.61
C ASP A 118 9.05 23.87 -21.31
N ARG A 119 8.76 22.58 -21.35
CA ARG A 119 8.66 21.70 -20.18
C ARG A 119 9.14 20.28 -20.45
N GLN A 120 9.50 19.56 -19.39
CA GLN A 120 9.91 18.18 -19.47
C GLN A 120 8.67 17.27 -19.48
N VAL A 121 8.51 16.46 -20.50
CA VAL A 121 7.44 15.48 -20.61
C VAL A 121 7.91 14.13 -20.06
N ILE A 122 7.14 13.52 -19.17
CA ILE A 122 7.45 12.28 -18.47
C ILE A 122 6.24 11.35 -18.55
N LEU A 123 6.43 10.15 -19.09
CA LEU A 123 5.41 9.09 -19.05
C LEU A 123 5.39 8.45 -17.65
N VAL A 124 4.22 8.35 -17.03
CA VAL A 124 4.02 7.68 -15.75
C VAL A 124 3.17 6.43 -15.95
N SER A 125 3.74 5.28 -15.64
CA SER A 125 3.06 3.99 -15.79
C SER A 125 3.53 3.00 -14.74
N LYS A 126 2.64 2.12 -14.30
CA LYS A 126 2.98 0.96 -13.46
C LYS A 126 3.46 -0.23 -14.29
N ASP A 127 3.20 -0.23 -15.60
CA ASP A 127 3.68 -1.27 -16.49
C ASP A 127 5.18 -1.07 -16.81
N VAL A 128 5.98 -2.03 -16.36
CA VAL A 128 7.44 -2.04 -16.61
C VAL A 128 7.74 -2.08 -18.10
N ASN A 129 6.97 -2.86 -18.89
CA ASN A 129 7.21 -2.99 -20.33
C ASN A 129 6.94 -1.67 -21.06
N LEU A 130 5.87 -0.96 -20.68
CA LEU A 130 5.58 0.36 -21.27
C LEU A 130 6.69 1.37 -20.94
N ARG A 131 7.19 1.38 -19.69
CA ARG A 131 8.33 2.22 -19.32
C ARG A 131 9.63 1.88 -20.08
N ILE A 132 9.89 0.59 -20.32
CA ILE A 132 11.05 0.15 -21.12
C ILE A 132 10.91 0.62 -22.57
N LYS A 133 9.73 0.44 -23.19
CA LYS A 133 9.45 0.95 -24.54
C LYS A 133 9.65 2.48 -24.63
N ALA A 134 9.15 3.23 -23.66
CA ALA A 134 9.35 4.67 -23.59
C ALA A 134 10.83 5.04 -23.59
N LYS A 135 11.60 4.40 -22.70
CA LYS A 135 13.05 4.63 -22.59
C LYS A 135 13.81 4.26 -23.85
N SER A 136 13.41 3.19 -24.57
CA SER A 136 14.02 2.81 -25.86
C SER A 136 13.82 3.85 -26.96
N LEU A 137 12.79 4.68 -26.84
CA LEU A 137 12.52 5.82 -27.72
C LEU A 137 13.12 7.15 -27.22
N GLY A 138 13.93 7.11 -26.16
CA GLY A 138 14.50 8.30 -25.53
C GLY A 138 13.49 9.16 -24.79
N LEU A 139 12.32 8.61 -24.42
CA LEU A 139 11.34 9.27 -23.58
C LEU A 139 11.67 9.04 -22.09
N LEU A 140 11.42 10.05 -21.27
CA LEU A 140 11.47 9.89 -19.82
C LEU A 140 10.26 9.10 -19.36
N ALA A 141 10.50 8.10 -18.51
CA ALA A 141 9.42 7.28 -17.95
C ALA A 141 9.72 6.90 -16.51
N GLU A 142 8.70 7.06 -15.65
CA GLU A 142 8.76 6.84 -14.20
C GLU A 142 7.67 5.87 -13.74
N ASP A 143 7.92 5.14 -12.64
CA ASP A 143 6.88 4.37 -11.92
C ASP A 143 6.04 5.32 -11.08
N TYR A 144 4.74 5.08 -11.03
CA TYR A 144 3.87 5.75 -10.06
C TYR A 144 4.07 5.16 -8.66
N THR A 145 4.72 5.92 -7.80
CA THR A 145 5.14 5.47 -6.45
C THR A 145 4.31 6.06 -5.31
N THR A 146 3.43 7.01 -5.59
CA THR A 146 2.55 7.62 -4.59
C THR A 146 1.59 6.56 -4.05
N GLY A 147 1.36 6.57 -2.74
CA GLY A 147 0.59 5.52 -2.06
C GLY A 147 1.32 4.19 -1.82
N LYS A 148 2.50 3.99 -2.41
CA LYS A 148 3.37 2.87 -2.03
C LYS A 148 4.13 3.20 -0.75
N VAL A 149 4.01 2.37 0.24
CA VAL A 149 4.96 2.35 1.35
C VAL A 149 6.31 1.91 0.79
N ARG A 150 7.28 2.84 0.70
CA ARG A 150 8.58 2.60 0.05
C ARG A 150 9.40 1.47 0.68
N HIS A 151 9.08 1.12 1.91
CA HIS A 151 9.78 0.10 2.70
C HIS A 151 8.77 -0.70 3.52
N VAL A 152 8.05 -1.62 2.86
CA VAL A 152 7.11 -2.54 3.53
C VAL A 152 7.81 -3.35 4.63
N ASP A 153 9.09 -3.69 4.40
CA ASP A 153 9.99 -4.35 5.33
C ASP A 153 10.34 -3.51 6.57
N ARG A 154 10.15 -2.18 6.52
CA ARG A 154 10.33 -1.26 7.65
C ARG A 154 9.03 -0.92 8.38
N LEU A 155 7.90 -1.40 7.90
CA LEU A 155 6.65 -1.23 8.62
C LEU A 155 6.70 -2.00 9.93
N TYR A 156 6.19 -1.40 10.99
CA TYR A 156 6.00 -2.05 12.25
C TYR A 156 5.08 -3.27 12.08
N SER A 157 5.63 -4.46 12.30
CA SER A 157 4.91 -5.73 12.14
C SER A 157 4.17 -6.18 13.41
N GLY A 158 4.25 -5.42 14.49
CA GLY A 158 3.74 -5.81 15.81
C GLY A 158 4.64 -6.80 16.55
N THR A 159 5.66 -7.37 15.88
CA THR A 159 6.51 -8.41 16.43
C THR A 159 8.00 -8.14 16.19
N ALA A 160 8.86 -8.64 17.08
CA ALA A 160 10.30 -8.65 16.88
C ALA A 160 10.92 -9.96 17.43
N CYS A 161 12.11 -10.28 16.97
CA CYS A 161 12.89 -11.39 17.49
C CYS A 161 14.18 -10.83 18.16
N TRP A 162 14.38 -11.15 19.42
CA TRP A 162 15.58 -10.80 20.15
C TRP A 162 16.41 -12.06 20.44
N GLU A 163 17.60 -12.09 19.91
CA GLU A 163 18.56 -13.18 20.09
C GLU A 163 19.69 -12.79 21.05
N GLY A 164 20.35 -13.78 21.64
CA GLY A 164 21.51 -13.57 22.52
C GLY A 164 21.18 -12.86 23.84
N LEU A 165 19.95 -13.04 24.35
CA LEU A 165 19.56 -12.56 25.67
C LEU A 165 20.25 -13.40 26.78
N ALA A 166 20.41 -12.82 27.98
CA ALA A 166 20.83 -13.60 29.13
C ALA A 166 19.84 -14.75 29.41
N GLY A 167 20.32 -15.97 29.60
CA GLY A 167 19.45 -17.13 29.86
C GLY A 167 18.58 -16.93 31.12
N GLU A 168 19.07 -16.19 32.09
CA GLU A 168 18.34 -15.83 33.31
C GLU A 168 17.12 -14.94 33.00
N THR A 169 17.23 -14.00 32.08
CA THR A 169 16.12 -13.16 31.64
C THR A 169 15.00 -14.00 31.03
N ILE A 170 15.34 -14.99 30.20
CA ILE A 170 14.35 -15.89 29.61
C ILE A 170 13.77 -16.82 30.68
N ALA A 171 14.58 -17.31 31.61
CA ALA A 171 14.15 -18.16 32.73
C ALA A 171 13.11 -17.45 33.61
N ARG A 172 13.28 -16.16 33.90
CA ARG A 172 12.32 -15.36 34.69
C ARG A 172 10.93 -15.29 34.05
N LEU A 173 10.83 -15.33 32.72
CA LEU A 173 9.53 -15.43 32.06
C LEU A 173 8.86 -16.80 32.26
N HIS A 174 9.63 -17.85 32.58
CA HIS A 174 9.10 -19.17 32.85
C HIS A 174 8.72 -19.39 34.33
N HIS A 175 9.19 -18.52 35.23
CA HIS A 175 8.88 -18.56 36.65
C HIS A 175 8.04 -17.34 37.07
N GLU A 176 7.27 -17.47 38.13
CA GLU A 176 6.51 -16.35 38.68
C GLU A 176 7.43 -15.14 39.01
N PRO A 177 7.03 -13.91 38.70
CA PRO A 177 5.73 -13.44 38.24
C PRO A 177 5.49 -13.53 36.72
N HIS A 178 6.27 -14.30 35.96
CA HIS A 178 6.22 -14.45 34.50
C HIS A 178 6.41 -13.12 33.73
N ALA A 179 7.18 -12.21 34.29
CA ALA A 179 7.40 -10.88 33.76
C ALA A 179 8.85 -10.42 34.04
N VAL A 180 9.35 -9.56 33.16
CA VAL A 180 10.68 -8.92 33.28
C VAL A 180 10.50 -7.41 33.09
N PRO A 181 11.04 -6.56 33.99
CA PRO A 181 11.00 -5.11 33.84
C PRO A 181 11.72 -4.67 32.56
N THR A 182 11.09 -3.80 31.77
CA THR A 182 11.68 -3.28 30.53
C THR A 182 12.91 -2.41 30.78
N ALA A 183 13.00 -1.81 31.96
CA ALA A 183 14.16 -1.02 32.39
C ALA A 183 15.49 -1.83 32.36
N GLU A 184 15.43 -3.15 32.52
CA GLU A 184 16.59 -4.05 32.48
C GLU A 184 17.05 -4.38 31.05
N LEU A 185 16.30 -3.98 30.04
CA LEU A 185 16.49 -4.35 28.62
C LEU A 185 16.66 -3.13 27.71
N GLN A 186 17.03 -1.98 28.27
CA GLN A 186 17.16 -0.70 27.54
C GLN A 186 18.24 -0.72 26.45
N ASP A 187 19.23 -1.60 26.56
CA ASP A 187 20.27 -1.85 25.57
C ASP A 187 19.75 -2.40 24.24
N ARG A 188 18.53 -2.93 24.23
CA ARG A 188 17.89 -3.52 23.04
C ARG A 188 17.05 -2.52 22.22
N GLY A 189 17.03 -1.25 22.63
CA GLY A 189 16.27 -0.20 21.99
C GLY A 189 14.84 -0.02 22.51
N PRO A 190 14.09 0.96 21.98
CA PRO A 190 12.78 1.29 22.48
C PRO A 190 11.75 0.22 22.10
N LEU A 191 10.96 -0.19 23.10
CA LEU A 191 9.80 -1.06 22.90
C LEU A 191 8.54 -0.22 22.59
N LEU A 192 7.80 -0.67 21.60
CA LEU A 192 6.50 -0.06 21.28
C LEU A 192 5.38 -0.68 22.12
N PRO A 193 4.31 0.08 22.42
CA PRO A 193 3.15 -0.47 23.11
C PRO A 193 2.57 -1.67 22.38
N ASN A 194 2.13 -2.68 23.13
CA ASN A 194 1.57 -3.93 22.59
C ASN A 194 2.49 -4.70 21.63
N GLN A 195 3.79 -4.46 21.69
CA GLN A 195 4.77 -5.21 20.90
C GLN A 195 4.94 -6.63 21.45
N TYR A 196 4.98 -7.58 20.53
CA TYR A 196 5.25 -8.98 20.84
C TYR A 196 6.69 -9.34 20.50
N LEU A 197 7.30 -10.21 21.29
CA LEU A 197 8.70 -10.60 21.17
C LEU A 197 8.86 -12.11 21.19
N VAL A 198 9.67 -12.62 20.25
CA VAL A 198 10.30 -13.93 20.38
C VAL A 198 11.67 -13.72 20.99
N MET A 199 11.87 -14.18 22.21
CA MET A 199 13.14 -14.05 22.94
C MET A 199 13.89 -15.38 22.88
N ARG A 200 15.17 -15.35 22.48
CA ARG A 200 15.98 -16.56 22.27
C ARG A 200 17.39 -16.45 22.84
N ASN A 201 17.88 -17.58 23.37
CA ASN A 201 19.28 -17.82 23.69
C ASN A 201 19.59 -19.31 23.50
N GLY A 202 20.25 -19.67 22.41
CA GLY A 202 20.50 -21.07 22.07
C GLY A 202 19.17 -21.86 21.99
N SER A 203 19.04 -22.86 22.87
CA SER A 203 17.83 -23.70 22.95
C SER A 203 16.70 -23.09 23.80
N LEU A 204 17.00 -22.05 24.59
CA LEU A 204 16.01 -21.39 25.43
C LEU A 204 15.23 -20.36 24.62
N SER A 205 13.91 -20.37 24.76
CA SER A 205 13.06 -19.38 24.14
C SER A 205 11.83 -19.07 24.98
N ALA A 206 11.35 -17.82 24.88
CA ALA A 206 10.08 -17.40 25.45
C ALA A 206 9.37 -16.46 24.49
N LEU A 207 8.04 -16.46 24.53
CA LEU A 207 7.19 -15.49 23.87
C LEU A 207 6.77 -14.44 24.90
N ALA A 208 6.87 -13.17 24.57
CA ALA A 208 6.57 -12.07 25.47
C ALA A 208 5.75 -10.98 24.80
N HIS A 209 4.97 -10.26 25.59
CA HIS A 209 4.19 -9.09 25.24
C HIS A 209 4.65 -7.89 26.05
N HIS A 210 4.83 -6.74 25.40
CA HIS A 210 5.18 -5.51 26.10
C HIS A 210 3.94 -4.83 26.69
N ASN A 211 3.80 -4.93 27.99
CA ASN A 211 2.82 -4.17 28.76
C ASN A 211 3.42 -2.80 29.14
N ARG A 212 3.04 -1.76 28.38
CA ARG A 212 3.55 -0.40 28.62
C ARG A 212 3.11 0.16 29.96
N GLN A 213 1.90 -0.15 30.43
CA GLN A 213 1.37 0.39 31.69
C GLN A 213 2.12 -0.17 32.89
N ALA A 214 2.42 -1.47 32.87
CA ALA A 214 3.20 -2.13 33.90
C ALA A 214 4.72 -1.91 33.74
N GLY A 215 5.20 -1.46 32.58
CA GLY A 215 6.63 -1.32 32.27
C GLY A 215 7.33 -2.68 32.22
N THR A 216 6.65 -3.73 31.78
CA THR A 216 7.16 -5.11 31.81
C THR A 216 7.01 -5.81 30.45
N LEU A 217 7.86 -6.80 30.23
CA LEU A 217 7.61 -7.87 29.26
C LEU A 217 6.95 -9.03 30.00
N GLU A 218 5.73 -9.36 29.61
CA GLU A 218 4.95 -10.45 30.18
C GLU A 218 4.98 -11.67 29.28
N ARG A 219 5.08 -12.87 29.88
CA ARG A 219 5.06 -14.11 29.12
C ARG A 219 3.74 -14.30 28.39
N VAL A 220 3.84 -14.66 27.11
CA VAL A 220 2.70 -15.11 26.31
C VAL A 220 2.72 -16.63 26.22
N THR A 221 1.59 -17.25 26.57
CA THR A 221 1.40 -18.69 26.49
C THR A 221 0.46 -19.06 25.38
N LYS A 222 0.60 -20.28 24.84
CA LYS A 222 -0.32 -20.85 23.87
C LYS A 222 -1.71 -20.98 24.51
N ARG A 223 -2.70 -20.34 23.91
CA ARG A 223 -4.11 -20.42 24.32
C ARG A 223 -4.94 -20.96 23.17
N THR A 224 -5.98 -21.69 23.48
CA THR A 224 -7.01 -22.14 22.55
C THR A 224 -8.19 -21.18 22.61
N ALA A 225 -8.76 -20.80 21.47
CA ALA A 225 -10.01 -20.04 21.42
C ALA A 225 -11.02 -20.77 20.57
N TYR A 226 -12.20 -21.00 21.11
CA TYR A 226 -13.31 -21.71 20.46
C TYR A 226 -12.88 -23.01 19.77
N GLY A 227 -12.00 -23.80 20.41
CA GLY A 227 -11.47 -25.04 19.88
C GLY A 227 -10.34 -24.91 18.83
N VAL A 228 -9.96 -23.67 18.47
CA VAL A 228 -8.87 -23.39 17.52
C VAL A 228 -7.55 -23.22 18.29
N GLU A 229 -6.57 -24.05 17.97
CA GLU A 229 -5.22 -23.99 18.52
C GLU A 229 -4.26 -23.24 17.57
N PRO A 230 -3.48 -22.25 18.05
CA PRO A 230 -2.44 -21.62 17.26
C PRO A 230 -1.26 -22.59 17.02
N ARG A 231 -0.67 -22.53 15.82
CA ARG A 231 0.37 -23.46 15.36
C ARG A 231 1.79 -22.89 15.41
N ASN A 232 1.92 -21.57 15.42
CA ASN A 232 3.21 -20.86 15.43
C ASN A 232 3.14 -19.61 16.31
N ALA A 233 4.30 -18.93 16.51
CA ALA A 233 4.41 -17.77 17.38
C ALA A 233 3.50 -16.62 16.93
N GLU A 234 3.41 -16.35 15.62
CA GLU A 234 2.59 -15.28 15.05
C GLU A 234 1.10 -15.50 15.33
N GLN A 235 0.64 -16.76 15.23
CA GLN A 235 -0.75 -17.10 15.56
C GLN A 235 -1.02 -17.03 17.08
N ILE A 236 -0.02 -17.37 17.91
CA ILE A 236 -0.12 -17.21 19.38
C ILE A 236 -0.25 -15.73 19.72
N PHE A 237 0.58 -14.87 19.12
CA PHE A 237 0.53 -13.42 19.31
C PHE A 237 -0.78 -12.82 18.83
N ALA A 238 -1.24 -13.22 17.63
CA ALA A 238 -2.51 -12.74 17.10
C ALA A 238 -3.69 -13.11 18.02
N LEU A 239 -3.71 -14.34 18.51
CA LEU A 239 -4.78 -14.80 19.39
C LEU A 239 -4.72 -14.12 20.77
N ASP A 240 -3.52 -13.96 21.34
CA ASP A 240 -3.33 -13.23 22.59
C ASP A 240 -3.79 -11.78 22.47
N ALA A 241 -3.40 -11.09 21.37
CA ALA A 241 -3.80 -9.70 21.12
C ALA A 241 -5.33 -9.56 20.91
N LEU A 242 -5.96 -10.47 20.17
CA LEU A 242 -7.42 -10.49 19.95
C LEU A 242 -8.21 -10.71 21.25
N MET A 243 -7.61 -11.37 22.25
CA MET A 243 -8.24 -11.68 23.52
C MET A 243 -7.96 -10.62 24.61
N ARG A 244 -7.20 -9.55 24.28
CA ARG A 244 -6.88 -8.47 25.22
C ARG A 244 -7.90 -7.34 25.12
N PRO A 245 -8.64 -7.03 26.21
CA PRO A 245 -9.65 -5.96 26.18
C PRO A 245 -9.10 -4.56 25.92
N GLU A 246 -7.83 -4.33 26.26
CA GLU A 246 -7.14 -3.06 26.06
C GLU A 246 -6.74 -2.80 24.59
N VAL A 247 -6.73 -3.83 23.75
CA VAL A 247 -6.43 -3.71 22.33
C VAL A 247 -7.73 -3.47 21.55
N GLN A 248 -8.03 -2.21 21.27
CA GLN A 248 -9.31 -1.81 20.63
C GLN A 248 -9.30 -2.04 19.11
N LEU A 249 -8.14 -2.03 18.47
CA LEU A 249 -7.98 -2.25 17.03
C LEU A 249 -6.77 -3.14 16.76
N LEU A 250 -6.99 -4.24 16.07
CA LEU A 250 -5.93 -5.13 15.60
C LEU A 250 -6.07 -5.39 14.10
N THR A 251 -4.98 -5.20 13.35
CA THR A 251 -4.89 -5.56 11.93
C THR A 251 -4.08 -6.84 11.76
N LEU A 252 -4.66 -7.83 11.07
CA LEU A 252 -3.99 -9.10 10.75
C LEU A 252 -3.59 -9.13 9.28
N THR A 253 -2.29 -9.09 9.02
CA THR A 253 -1.72 -9.17 7.67
C THR A 253 -1.02 -10.51 7.43
N GLY A 254 -0.91 -10.94 6.19
CA GLY A 254 -0.22 -12.17 5.83
C GLY A 254 -0.78 -12.82 4.56
N ARG A 255 -0.10 -13.85 4.06
CA ARG A 255 -0.48 -14.57 2.84
C ARG A 255 -1.85 -15.26 2.98
N ALA A 256 -2.50 -15.57 1.87
CA ALA A 256 -3.70 -16.40 1.87
C ALA A 256 -3.43 -17.76 2.53
N GLY A 257 -4.42 -18.31 3.25
CA GLY A 257 -4.28 -19.63 3.91
C GLY A 257 -3.53 -19.61 5.25
N THR A 258 -3.07 -18.47 5.77
CA THR A 258 -2.34 -18.41 7.06
C THR A 258 -3.24 -18.39 8.30
N GLY A 259 -4.55 -18.58 8.15
CA GLY A 259 -5.49 -18.71 9.26
C GLY A 259 -6.00 -17.41 9.87
N LYS A 260 -5.75 -16.23 9.27
CA LYS A 260 -6.16 -14.92 9.83
C LYS A 260 -7.64 -14.84 10.18
N THR A 261 -8.50 -15.15 9.22
CA THR A 261 -9.96 -15.12 9.40
C THR A 261 -10.42 -16.15 10.44
N LEU A 262 -9.79 -17.33 10.43
CA LEU A 262 -10.09 -18.38 11.40
C LEU A 262 -9.78 -17.94 12.84
N LEU A 263 -8.61 -17.33 13.07
CA LEU A 263 -8.21 -16.83 14.38
C LEU A 263 -9.11 -15.68 14.85
N ALA A 264 -9.41 -14.73 13.95
CA ALA A 264 -10.30 -13.61 14.27
C ALA A 264 -11.70 -14.09 14.66
N LEU A 265 -12.27 -15.02 13.89
CA LEU A 265 -13.59 -15.60 14.17
C LEU A 265 -13.57 -16.43 15.46
N ALA A 266 -12.53 -17.23 15.68
CA ALA A 266 -12.41 -18.04 16.90
C ALA A 266 -12.33 -17.16 18.15
N ALA A 267 -11.53 -16.07 18.13
CA ALA A 267 -11.43 -15.14 19.22
C ALA A 267 -12.75 -14.38 19.47
N ALA A 268 -13.46 -13.98 18.42
CA ALA A 268 -14.76 -13.33 18.53
C ALA A 268 -15.80 -14.27 19.15
N LEU A 269 -15.88 -15.51 18.69
CA LEU A 269 -16.79 -16.51 19.22
C LEU A 269 -16.48 -16.91 20.67
N GLU A 270 -15.21 -16.96 21.06
CA GLU A 270 -14.81 -17.19 22.46
C GLU A 270 -15.33 -16.06 23.36
N GLN A 271 -15.24 -14.82 22.89
CA GLN A 271 -15.64 -13.62 23.64
C GLN A 271 -17.10 -13.20 23.40
N ARG A 272 -17.93 -14.02 22.72
CA ARG A 272 -19.31 -13.69 22.32
C ARG A 272 -20.22 -13.19 23.44
N ARG A 273 -19.89 -13.53 24.69
CA ARG A 273 -20.66 -13.07 25.88
C ARG A 273 -20.28 -11.67 26.33
N LEU A 274 -19.16 -11.13 25.83
CA LEU A 274 -18.66 -9.79 26.19
C LEU A 274 -19.17 -8.71 25.24
N TYR A 275 -19.69 -9.09 24.07
CA TYR A 275 -20.12 -8.17 23.02
C TYR A 275 -21.57 -8.41 22.63
N HIS A 276 -22.27 -7.33 22.27
CA HIS A 276 -23.66 -7.41 21.80
C HIS A 276 -23.77 -7.96 20.37
N GLN A 277 -22.73 -7.76 19.56
CA GLN A 277 -22.64 -8.23 18.17
C GLN A 277 -21.22 -8.72 17.86
N ILE A 278 -21.14 -9.75 17.02
CA ILE A 278 -19.88 -10.28 16.47
C ILE A 278 -19.91 -10.12 14.96
#